data_73f966a8836a3da29a970f137a3eed84
#
_entry.id   73f966a8836a3da29a970f137a3eed84
#
_cell.length_a   1.000
_cell.length_b   1.000
_cell.length_c   1.000
_cell.angle_alpha   90.00
_cell.angle_beta   90.00
_cell.angle_gamma   90.00
#
_symmetry.space_group_name_H-M   'P 1'
#
loop_
_entity.id
_entity.type
_entity.pdbx_description
1 polymer ?
#
loop_
_entity_poly.entity_id
_entity_poly.type
_entity_poly.pdbx_seq_one_letter_code
_entity_poly.pdbx_strand_id
1 'polypeptide(L)'
;MKIVGVGAGPNLLTQEAISAIESAEIIFGSKRAIELARKHIKCETHEISDYTLKSLPKNAVVLSTGDPMLSGLGKYAQEGDEIIAGISSLQLACARLRVDIENLVVISAHSREIEHVKKQLLMELGAGKNVFLLPDSSFGAVEIADFLLYQHLPRRISVCEKLGYPDERIDTGTTEKPPHPESDMYCLVITG
;
A
#
# COMPACT_ATOMS: atom_id res chain seq x y z
N MET A 1 2.94 -22.00 3.51
CA MET A 1 2.94 -21.34 2.18
C MET A 1 3.92 -20.17 2.18
N LYS A 2 4.14 -19.54 1.03
CA LYS A 2 4.91 -18.29 0.96
C LYS A 2 4.01 -17.15 0.53
N ILE A 3 4.04 -16.01 1.23
CA ILE A 3 3.30 -14.80 0.86
C ILE A 3 4.33 -13.80 0.34
N VAL A 4 4.27 -13.50 -0.95
CA VAL A 4 5.33 -12.81 -1.69
C VAL A 4 4.86 -11.43 -2.13
N GLY A 5 5.58 -10.39 -1.73
CA GLY A 5 5.39 -9.03 -2.20
C GLY A 5 5.90 -8.86 -3.64
N VAL A 6 5.00 -8.46 -4.54
CA VAL A 6 5.36 -8.26 -5.96
C VAL A 6 5.68 -6.81 -6.33
N GLY A 7 5.78 -5.95 -5.33
CA GLY A 7 5.98 -4.52 -5.53
C GLY A 7 4.69 -3.76 -5.85
N ALA A 8 4.72 -2.45 -5.66
CA ALA A 8 3.58 -1.57 -5.90
C ALA A 8 3.30 -1.33 -7.39
N GLY A 9 4.30 -1.56 -8.24
CA GLY A 9 4.22 -1.39 -9.70
C GLY A 9 5.18 -2.29 -10.46
N PRO A 10 5.25 -2.18 -11.80
CA PRO A 10 6.14 -2.96 -12.65
C PRO A 10 7.62 -2.81 -12.27
N ASN A 11 8.40 -3.89 -12.47
CA ASN A 11 9.85 -3.94 -12.25
C ASN A 11 10.29 -3.64 -10.79
N LEU A 12 9.42 -3.89 -9.81
CA LEU A 12 9.68 -3.66 -8.39
C LEU A 12 9.76 -4.96 -7.57
N LEU A 13 9.92 -6.11 -8.24
CA LEU A 13 10.19 -7.38 -7.57
C LEU A 13 11.58 -7.36 -6.93
N THR A 14 11.67 -7.84 -5.71
CA THR A 14 12.98 -8.13 -5.08
C THR A 14 13.56 -9.42 -5.68
N GLN A 15 14.87 -9.62 -5.56
CA GLN A 15 15.52 -10.87 -6.02
C GLN A 15 14.97 -12.09 -5.28
N GLU A 16 14.66 -11.94 -3.99
CA GLU A 16 14.05 -12.98 -3.18
C GLU A 16 12.64 -13.34 -3.68
N ALA A 17 11.82 -12.33 -3.99
CA ALA A 17 10.50 -12.53 -4.59
C ALA A 17 10.60 -13.26 -5.94
N ILE A 18 11.53 -12.87 -6.82
CA ILE A 18 11.76 -13.53 -8.10
C ILE A 18 12.10 -15.01 -7.88
N SER A 19 13.05 -15.32 -6.98
CA SER A 19 13.46 -16.69 -6.69
C SER A 19 12.30 -17.54 -6.17
N ALA A 20 11.46 -16.99 -5.28
CA ALA A 20 10.29 -17.68 -4.76
C ALA A 20 9.24 -17.95 -5.84
N ILE A 21 8.98 -16.97 -6.73
CA ILE A 21 8.02 -17.09 -7.84
C ILE A 21 8.50 -18.13 -8.86
N GLU A 22 9.80 -18.08 -9.24
CA GLU A 22 10.37 -18.98 -10.24
C GLU A 22 10.41 -20.46 -9.80
N SER A 23 10.49 -20.70 -8.48
CA SER A 23 10.50 -22.03 -7.88
C SER A 23 9.12 -22.54 -7.46
N ALA A 24 8.07 -21.73 -7.66
CA ALA A 24 6.71 -22.10 -7.26
C ALA A 24 6.14 -23.24 -8.10
N GLU A 25 5.41 -24.15 -7.46
CA GLU A 25 4.64 -25.22 -8.11
C GLU A 25 3.22 -24.77 -8.46
N ILE A 26 2.66 -23.85 -7.66
CA ILE A 26 1.34 -23.26 -7.86
C ILE A 26 1.31 -21.85 -7.26
N ILE A 27 0.70 -20.93 -7.99
CA ILE A 27 0.61 -19.52 -7.60
C ILE A 27 -0.84 -19.08 -7.47
N PHE A 28 -1.14 -18.35 -6.39
CA PHE A 28 -2.39 -17.63 -6.17
C PHE A 28 -2.13 -16.13 -6.06
N GLY A 29 -3.05 -15.31 -6.56
CA GLY A 29 -2.93 -13.86 -6.44
C GLY A 29 -4.11 -13.12 -7.05
N SER A 30 -4.20 -11.82 -6.79
CA SER A 30 -5.11 -10.98 -7.56
C SER A 30 -4.62 -10.90 -9.02
N LYS A 31 -5.52 -10.60 -9.95
CA LYS A 31 -5.19 -10.41 -11.36
C LYS A 31 -4.00 -9.45 -11.55
N ARG A 32 -4.00 -8.34 -10.79
CA ARG A 32 -2.90 -7.35 -10.80
C ARG A 32 -1.59 -7.95 -10.28
N ALA A 33 -1.62 -8.69 -9.18
CA ALA A 33 -0.40 -9.27 -8.62
C ALA A 33 0.24 -10.31 -9.57
N ILE A 34 -0.59 -11.15 -10.19
CA ILE A 34 -0.15 -12.11 -11.21
C ILE A 34 0.47 -11.37 -12.41
N GLU A 35 -0.14 -10.28 -12.88
CA GLU A 35 0.39 -9.51 -13.99
C GLU A 35 1.76 -8.89 -13.69
N LEU A 36 1.95 -8.33 -12.49
CA LEU A 36 3.24 -7.77 -12.07
C LEU A 36 4.36 -8.82 -12.02
N ALA A 37 4.02 -10.05 -11.69
CA ALA A 37 4.97 -11.16 -11.57
C ALA A 37 5.11 -11.98 -12.87
N ARG A 38 4.30 -11.75 -13.89
CA ARG A 38 4.11 -12.60 -15.07
C ARG A 38 5.40 -13.10 -15.72
N LYS A 39 6.43 -12.25 -15.83
CA LYS A 39 7.72 -12.58 -16.48
C LYS A 39 8.49 -13.70 -15.77
N HIS A 40 8.20 -13.94 -14.50
CA HIS A 40 8.91 -14.89 -13.64
C HIS A 40 8.08 -16.14 -13.32
N ILE A 41 6.81 -16.16 -13.69
CA ILE A 41 5.89 -17.28 -13.42
C ILE A 41 6.16 -18.41 -14.43
N LYS A 42 6.42 -19.64 -13.89
CA LYS A 42 6.71 -20.86 -14.67
C LYS A 42 5.71 -21.98 -14.42
N CYS A 43 4.69 -21.74 -13.58
CA CYS A 43 3.69 -22.72 -13.17
C CYS A 43 2.26 -22.22 -13.37
N GLU A 44 1.28 -23.02 -12.99
CA GLU A 44 -0.14 -22.66 -13.04
C GLU A 44 -0.45 -21.53 -12.06
N THR A 45 -1.35 -20.62 -12.47
CA THR A 45 -1.80 -19.49 -11.67
C THR A 45 -3.30 -19.51 -11.48
N HIS A 46 -3.74 -19.16 -10.28
CA HIS A 46 -5.15 -19.04 -9.93
C HIS A 46 -5.44 -17.66 -9.35
N GLU A 47 -6.56 -17.07 -9.75
CA GLU A 47 -7.03 -15.85 -9.11
C GLU A 47 -7.56 -16.16 -7.71
N ILE A 48 -7.08 -15.41 -6.72
CA ILE A 48 -7.47 -15.62 -5.33
C ILE A 48 -8.92 -15.16 -5.10
N SER A 49 -9.72 -16.04 -4.51
CA SER A 49 -11.09 -15.75 -4.09
C SER A 49 -11.24 -15.68 -2.56
N ASP A 50 -10.41 -16.44 -1.84
CA ASP A 50 -10.37 -16.45 -0.38
C ASP A 50 -9.16 -15.66 0.13
N TYR A 51 -9.37 -14.39 0.46
CA TYR A 51 -8.34 -13.51 0.99
C TYR A 51 -7.92 -13.85 2.44
N THR A 52 -8.59 -14.80 3.11
CA THR A 52 -8.16 -15.29 4.44
C THR A 52 -7.04 -16.33 4.34
N LEU A 53 -6.73 -16.81 3.15
CA LEU A 53 -5.72 -17.80 2.79
C LEU A 53 -5.93 -19.21 3.39
N LYS A 54 -7.03 -19.43 4.12
CA LYS A 54 -7.27 -20.69 4.87
C LYS A 54 -7.52 -21.89 3.97
N SER A 55 -8.12 -21.68 2.80
CA SER A 55 -8.46 -22.74 1.83
C SER A 55 -7.34 -23.07 0.86
N LEU A 56 -6.22 -22.35 0.89
CA LEU A 56 -5.12 -22.50 -0.06
C LEU A 56 -4.17 -23.65 0.33
N PRO A 57 -3.54 -24.30 -0.67
CA PRO A 57 -2.55 -25.35 -0.43
C PRO A 57 -1.34 -24.82 0.37
N LYS A 58 -0.79 -25.63 1.27
CA LYS A 58 0.35 -25.25 2.13
C LYS A 58 1.65 -25.00 1.36
N ASN A 59 1.83 -25.58 0.17
CA ASN A 59 2.95 -25.36 -0.73
C ASN A 59 2.72 -24.20 -1.73
N ALA A 60 1.59 -23.49 -1.64
CA ALA A 60 1.29 -22.38 -2.54
C ALA A 60 2.20 -21.18 -2.31
N VAL A 61 2.50 -20.47 -3.39
CA VAL A 61 3.00 -19.09 -3.38
C VAL A 61 1.83 -18.16 -3.59
N VAL A 62 1.62 -17.23 -2.67
CA VAL A 62 0.54 -16.24 -2.71
C VAL A 62 1.11 -14.86 -2.99
N LEU A 63 0.71 -14.25 -4.10
CA LEU A 63 1.21 -12.94 -4.52
C LEU A 63 0.38 -11.82 -3.87
N SER A 64 1.07 -10.89 -3.23
CA SER A 64 0.50 -9.67 -2.64
C SER A 64 1.08 -8.43 -3.33
N THR A 65 0.24 -7.53 -3.84
CA THR A 65 0.71 -6.26 -4.41
C THR A 65 1.40 -5.41 -3.36
N GLY A 66 2.45 -4.68 -3.74
CA GLY A 66 3.28 -3.91 -2.80
C GLY A 66 4.07 -4.83 -1.87
N ASP A 67 4.06 -4.48 -0.59
CA ASP A 67 4.58 -5.28 0.51
C ASP A 67 3.43 -6.02 1.22
N PRO A 68 3.56 -7.32 1.53
CA PRO A 68 2.50 -8.08 2.21
C PRO A 68 2.08 -7.51 3.56
N MET A 69 2.97 -6.80 4.25
CA MET A 69 2.70 -6.23 5.58
C MET A 69 2.14 -4.81 5.53
N LEU A 70 2.14 -4.14 4.36
CA LEU A 70 1.48 -2.85 4.19
C LEU A 70 0.05 -3.03 3.66
N SER A 71 -0.91 -3.23 4.54
CA SER A 71 -2.33 -3.48 4.20
C SER A 71 -2.55 -4.64 3.22
N GLY A 72 -1.56 -5.53 3.11
CA GLY A 72 -1.56 -6.67 2.22
C GLY A 72 -2.00 -7.98 2.87
N LEU A 73 -1.68 -9.10 2.21
CA LEU A 73 -2.09 -10.43 2.62
C LEU A 73 -1.28 -11.00 3.78
N GLY A 74 -0.15 -10.40 4.14
CA GLY A 74 0.72 -10.86 5.24
C GLY A 74 0.02 -10.92 6.59
N LYS A 75 -1.01 -10.09 6.81
CA LYS A 75 -1.82 -10.14 8.05
C LYS A 75 -2.62 -11.44 8.25
N TYR A 76 -2.76 -12.25 7.19
CA TYR A 76 -3.45 -13.54 7.22
C TYR A 76 -2.49 -14.74 7.29
N ALA A 77 -1.18 -14.48 7.32
CA ALA A 77 -0.16 -15.52 7.48
C ALA A 77 -0.39 -16.31 8.77
N GLN A 78 -0.13 -17.61 8.71
CA GLN A 78 -0.23 -18.51 9.83
C GLN A 78 1.17 -18.96 10.28
N GLU A 79 1.24 -19.58 11.44
CA GLU A 79 2.49 -20.16 11.93
C GLU A 79 3.09 -21.14 10.89
N GLY A 80 4.37 -20.94 10.58
CA GLY A 80 5.08 -21.72 9.56
C GLY A 80 4.97 -21.18 8.14
N ASP A 81 4.17 -20.11 7.90
CA ASP A 81 4.18 -19.40 6.62
C ASP A 81 5.38 -18.44 6.53
N GLU A 82 5.95 -18.31 5.34
CA GLU A 82 7.04 -17.40 5.04
C GLU A 82 6.50 -16.12 4.38
N ILE A 83 6.96 -14.94 4.84
CA ILE A 83 6.60 -13.67 4.24
C ILE A 83 7.83 -13.08 3.56
N ILE A 84 7.74 -12.86 2.26
CA ILE A 84 8.79 -12.24 1.45
C ILE A 84 8.38 -10.80 1.17
N ALA A 85 9.21 -9.85 1.61
CA ALA A 85 8.96 -8.43 1.49
C ALA A 85 8.92 -7.96 0.03
N GLY A 86 8.12 -6.92 -0.22
CA GLY A 86 8.05 -6.23 -1.50
C GLY A 86 8.26 -4.72 -1.37
N ILE A 87 8.55 -4.05 -2.47
CA ILE A 87 8.65 -2.59 -2.49
C ILE A 87 7.23 -2.01 -2.45
N SER A 88 6.91 -1.36 -1.34
CA SER A 88 5.58 -0.80 -1.06
C SER A 88 5.37 0.59 -1.68
N SER A 89 4.11 1.01 -1.79
CA SER A 89 3.75 2.39 -2.14
C SER A 89 4.28 3.40 -1.11
N LEU A 90 4.41 3.01 0.16
CA LEU A 90 5.02 3.81 1.21
C LEU A 90 6.47 4.20 0.84
N GLN A 91 7.30 3.20 0.52
CA GLN A 91 8.70 3.43 0.18
C GLN A 91 8.84 4.30 -1.07
N LEU A 92 8.00 4.05 -2.09
CA LEU A 92 8.00 4.85 -3.31
C LEU A 92 7.58 6.30 -3.03
N ALA A 93 6.48 6.52 -2.30
CA ALA A 93 6.01 7.86 -1.95
C ALA A 93 7.08 8.65 -1.18
N CYS A 94 7.69 8.03 -0.17
CA CYS A 94 8.77 8.63 0.60
C CYS A 94 9.96 9.03 -0.26
N ALA A 95 10.39 8.13 -1.17
CA ALA A 95 11.50 8.39 -2.08
C ALA A 95 11.19 9.54 -3.06
N ARG A 96 9.98 9.57 -3.64
CA ARG A 96 9.55 10.61 -4.59
C ARG A 96 9.42 11.97 -3.94
N LEU A 97 8.86 12.02 -2.71
CA LEU A 97 8.61 13.25 -1.95
C LEU A 97 9.80 13.67 -1.08
N ARG A 98 10.85 12.85 -0.98
CA ARG A 98 12.00 13.05 -0.08
C ARG A 98 11.57 13.18 1.38
N VAL A 99 10.62 12.36 1.79
CA VAL A 99 10.14 12.28 3.17
C VAL A 99 10.87 11.15 3.89
N ASP A 100 11.42 11.46 5.05
CA ASP A 100 12.12 10.48 5.87
C ASP A 100 11.13 9.53 6.56
N ILE A 101 11.36 8.23 6.40
CA ILE A 101 10.51 7.17 6.97
C ILE A 101 10.60 7.17 8.51
N GLU A 102 11.72 7.56 9.11
CA GLU A 102 11.90 7.59 10.56
C GLU A 102 10.93 8.57 11.26
N ASN A 103 10.55 9.64 10.58
CA ASN A 103 9.59 10.61 11.08
C ASN A 103 8.19 10.49 10.46
N LEU A 104 7.80 9.28 10.07
CA LEU A 104 6.55 9.03 9.39
C LEU A 104 5.75 7.91 10.07
N VAL A 105 4.44 8.12 10.19
CA VAL A 105 3.50 7.11 10.69
C VAL A 105 2.59 6.64 9.57
N VAL A 106 2.27 5.34 9.55
CA VAL A 106 1.38 4.73 8.58
C VAL A 106 -0.02 4.62 9.16
N ILE A 107 -0.99 5.20 8.47
CA ILE A 107 -2.42 5.07 8.79
C ILE A 107 -3.14 4.43 7.60
N SER A 108 -3.98 3.43 7.85
CA SER A 108 -4.86 2.87 6.84
C SER A 108 -6.31 3.14 7.21
N ALA A 109 -7.06 3.76 6.32
CA ALA A 109 -8.50 3.95 6.47
C ALA A 109 -9.31 2.75 5.93
N HIS A 110 -8.69 1.86 5.14
CA HIS A 110 -9.37 0.70 4.59
C HIS A 110 -10.03 -0.17 5.66
N SER A 111 -11.35 -0.34 5.56
CA SER A 111 -12.16 -1.17 6.47
C SER A 111 -12.02 -0.79 7.95
N ARG A 112 -11.76 0.48 8.23
CA ARG A 112 -11.69 1.02 9.60
C ARG A 112 -12.78 2.05 9.83
N GLU A 113 -13.15 2.23 11.09
CA GLU A 113 -14.04 3.29 11.52
C GLU A 113 -13.35 4.65 11.33
N ILE A 114 -13.96 5.54 10.55
CA ILE A 114 -13.37 6.83 10.16
C ILE A 114 -13.06 7.72 11.37
N GLU A 115 -13.90 7.70 12.39
CA GLU A 115 -13.66 8.49 13.61
C GLU A 115 -12.39 8.04 14.35
N HIS A 116 -12.06 6.75 14.32
CA HIS A 116 -10.78 6.25 14.84
C HIS A 116 -9.59 6.76 14.01
N VAL A 117 -9.73 6.73 12.68
CA VAL A 117 -8.70 7.23 11.75
C VAL A 117 -8.46 8.74 11.97
N LYS A 118 -9.51 9.54 12.12
CA LYS A 118 -9.44 10.97 12.41
C LYS A 118 -8.70 11.26 13.72
N LYS A 119 -9.01 10.52 14.79
CA LYS A 119 -8.33 10.66 16.08
C LYS A 119 -6.84 10.33 15.98
N GLN A 120 -6.50 9.23 15.32
CA GLN A 120 -5.12 8.85 15.10
C GLN A 120 -4.38 9.90 14.27
N LEU A 121 -4.98 10.38 13.18
CA LEU A 121 -4.41 11.42 12.32
C LEU A 121 -4.06 12.69 13.11
N LEU A 122 -4.98 13.20 13.93
CA LEU A 122 -4.74 14.39 14.77
C LEU A 122 -3.62 14.16 15.78
N MET A 123 -3.61 13.01 16.42
CA MET A 123 -2.60 12.67 17.43
C MET A 123 -1.19 12.66 16.80
N GLU A 124 -1.03 11.98 15.66
CA GLU A 124 0.28 11.84 15.03
C GLU A 124 0.78 13.16 14.40
N LEU A 125 -0.10 13.90 13.73
CA LEU A 125 0.25 15.22 13.20
C LEU A 125 0.50 16.25 14.32
N GLY A 126 -0.23 16.16 15.42
CA GLY A 126 -0.02 16.98 16.61
C GLY A 126 1.32 16.69 17.33
N ALA A 127 1.79 15.45 17.24
CA ALA A 127 3.11 15.03 17.71
C ALA A 127 4.26 15.42 16.76
N GLY A 128 3.98 16.12 15.65
CA GLY A 128 4.97 16.56 14.66
C GLY A 128 5.43 15.48 13.71
N LYS A 129 4.70 14.36 13.61
CA LYS A 129 5.00 13.29 12.66
C LYS A 129 4.41 13.61 11.27
N ASN A 130 5.07 13.13 10.23
CA ASN A 130 4.46 13.00 8.91
C ASN A 130 3.54 11.78 8.90
N VAL A 131 2.54 11.77 8.03
CA VAL A 131 1.60 10.67 7.91
C VAL A 131 1.56 10.16 6.48
N PHE A 132 1.82 8.87 6.27
CA PHE A 132 1.43 8.14 5.08
C PHE A 132 0.06 7.52 5.33
N LEU A 133 -0.91 7.82 4.45
CA LEU A 133 -2.28 7.35 4.62
C LEU A 133 -2.77 6.60 3.39
N LEU A 134 -3.31 5.40 3.61
CA LEU A 134 -4.08 4.66 2.62
C LEU A 134 -5.54 5.06 2.79
N PRO A 135 -6.12 5.83 1.84
CA PRO A 135 -7.46 6.37 1.97
C PRO A 135 -8.55 5.31 1.82
N ASP A 136 -9.73 5.64 2.29
CA ASP A 136 -10.99 4.94 1.99
C ASP A 136 -11.82 5.79 1.01
N SER A 137 -12.78 5.18 0.35
CA SER A 137 -13.68 5.87 -0.59
C SER A 137 -14.50 7.02 0.05
N SER A 138 -14.70 6.95 1.37
CA SER A 138 -15.44 7.95 2.17
C SER A 138 -14.53 8.95 2.90
N PHE A 139 -13.20 8.75 2.87
CA PHE A 139 -12.24 9.60 3.57
C PHE A 139 -10.96 9.72 2.73
N GLY A 140 -11.05 10.49 1.66
CA GLY A 140 -10.00 10.79 0.69
C GLY A 140 -9.29 12.11 0.96
N ALA A 141 -8.58 12.62 -0.06
CA ALA A 141 -7.75 13.82 0.07
C ALA A 141 -8.54 15.07 0.46
N VAL A 142 -9.74 15.25 -0.11
CA VAL A 142 -10.59 16.40 0.14
C VAL A 142 -11.19 16.36 1.53
N GLU A 143 -11.77 15.21 1.92
CA GLU A 143 -12.38 15.03 3.25
C GLU A 143 -11.34 15.16 4.37
N ILE A 144 -10.10 14.71 4.13
CA ILE A 144 -8.99 14.89 5.06
C ILE A 144 -8.60 16.37 5.16
N ALA A 145 -8.51 17.07 4.04
CA ALA A 145 -8.20 18.49 4.03
C ALA A 145 -9.25 19.31 4.80
N ASP A 146 -10.53 19.10 4.51
CA ASP A 146 -11.65 19.75 5.21
C ASP A 146 -11.62 19.47 6.70
N PHE A 147 -11.38 18.20 7.08
CA PHE A 147 -11.24 17.81 8.47
C PHE A 147 -10.08 18.52 9.17
N LEU A 148 -8.91 18.60 8.55
CA LEU A 148 -7.74 19.26 9.13
C LEU A 148 -7.93 20.78 9.22
N LEU A 149 -8.58 21.39 8.24
CA LEU A 149 -8.98 22.81 8.30
C LEU A 149 -9.93 23.10 9.46
N TYR A 150 -10.95 22.26 9.65
CA TYR A 150 -11.87 22.38 10.78
C TYR A 150 -11.15 22.30 12.12
N GLN A 151 -10.07 21.51 12.20
CA GLN A 151 -9.24 21.37 13.40
C GLN A 151 -8.16 22.47 13.53
N HIS A 152 -8.15 23.48 12.66
CA HIS A 152 -7.14 24.54 12.61
C HIS A 152 -5.71 24.00 12.49
N LEU A 153 -5.52 22.92 11.74
CA LEU A 153 -4.25 22.22 11.55
C LEU A 153 -3.81 22.23 10.08
N PRO A 154 -3.33 23.40 9.56
CA PRO A 154 -2.90 23.48 8.18
C PRO A 154 -1.72 22.53 7.90
N ARG A 155 -1.78 21.82 6.77
CA ARG A 155 -0.79 20.84 6.35
C ARG A 155 -0.62 20.87 4.83
N ARG A 156 0.53 20.35 4.39
CA ARG A 156 0.75 19.98 2.99
C ARG A 156 0.21 18.57 2.76
N ILE A 157 -0.51 18.37 1.67
CA ILE A 157 -1.07 17.07 1.28
C ILE A 157 -0.54 16.74 -0.11
N SER A 158 0.03 15.54 -0.26
CA SER A 158 0.46 15.00 -1.55
C SER A 158 -0.39 13.76 -1.87
N VAL A 159 -1.03 13.77 -3.04
CA VAL A 159 -1.68 12.62 -3.66
C VAL A 159 -0.65 11.92 -4.53
N CYS A 160 -0.40 10.64 -4.27
CA CYS A 160 0.56 9.83 -5.01
C CYS A 160 -0.20 8.68 -5.68
N GLU A 161 -0.35 8.77 -7.00
CA GLU A 161 -1.15 7.86 -7.80
C GLU A 161 -0.27 6.93 -8.63
N LYS A 162 -0.71 5.69 -8.76
CA LYS A 162 -0.09 4.67 -9.63
C LYS A 162 1.42 4.59 -9.49
N LEU A 163 1.90 4.67 -8.24
CA LEU A 163 3.33 4.65 -7.93
C LEU A 163 4.02 3.42 -8.54
N GLY A 164 5.11 3.66 -9.26
CA GLY A 164 5.88 2.66 -9.97
C GLY A 164 5.35 2.30 -11.37
N TYR A 165 4.21 2.85 -11.79
CA TYR A 165 3.69 2.69 -13.14
C TYR A 165 4.17 3.79 -14.09
N PRO A 166 4.12 3.58 -15.43
CA PRO A 166 4.52 4.61 -16.40
C PRO A 166 3.71 5.91 -16.34
N ASP A 167 2.47 5.82 -15.85
CA ASP A 167 1.54 6.92 -15.63
C ASP A 167 1.46 7.34 -14.15
N GLU A 168 2.57 7.15 -13.41
CA GLU A 168 2.74 7.66 -12.05
C GLU A 168 2.50 9.18 -12.02
N ARG A 169 1.65 9.63 -11.10
CA ARG A 169 1.37 11.05 -10.90
C ARG A 169 1.49 11.40 -9.43
N ILE A 170 2.14 12.52 -9.16
CA ILE A 170 2.20 13.10 -7.82
C ILE A 170 1.74 14.55 -7.91
N ASP A 171 0.70 14.88 -7.16
CA ASP A 171 0.18 16.22 -7.02
C ASP A 171 0.24 16.65 -5.56
N THR A 172 0.68 17.89 -5.30
CA THR A 172 0.88 18.40 -3.96
C THR A 172 0.18 19.74 -3.80
N GLY A 173 -0.62 19.84 -2.76
CA GLY A 173 -1.32 21.06 -2.37
C GLY A 173 -1.26 21.28 -0.87
N THR A 174 -2.20 22.06 -0.36
CA THR A 174 -2.37 22.34 1.06
C THR A 174 -3.78 21.96 1.50
N THR A 175 -4.04 22.02 2.79
CA THR A 175 -5.39 21.84 3.32
C THR A 175 -6.39 22.87 2.76
N GLU A 176 -5.95 24.11 2.45
CA GLU A 176 -6.81 25.14 1.85
C GLU A 176 -7.07 24.90 0.35
N LYS A 177 -6.13 24.22 -0.31
CA LYS A 177 -6.19 23.88 -1.74
C LYS A 177 -5.68 22.45 -1.94
N PRO A 178 -6.47 21.44 -1.57
CA PRO A 178 -6.06 20.05 -1.65
C PRO A 178 -5.93 19.56 -3.10
N PRO A 179 -4.99 18.65 -3.36
CA PRO A 179 -4.92 17.98 -4.66
C PRO A 179 -6.08 16.99 -4.80
N HIS A 180 -6.55 16.82 -6.04
CA HIS A 180 -7.62 15.88 -6.36
C HIS A 180 -7.04 14.62 -7.03
N PRO A 181 -7.35 13.41 -6.51
CA PRO A 181 -6.96 12.18 -7.19
C PRO A 181 -7.74 12.02 -8.51
N GLU A 182 -7.05 11.53 -9.54
CA GLU A 182 -7.62 11.16 -10.84
C GLU A 182 -7.79 9.65 -11.00
N SER A 183 -7.31 8.88 -10.03
CA SER A 183 -7.36 7.41 -10.00
C SER A 183 -7.73 6.91 -8.62
N ASP A 184 -8.43 5.76 -8.56
CA ASP A 184 -8.73 5.08 -7.29
C ASP A 184 -7.48 4.43 -6.66
N MET A 185 -6.39 4.30 -7.44
CA MET A 185 -5.14 3.73 -6.98
C MET A 185 -4.17 4.81 -6.51
N TYR A 186 -4.38 5.30 -5.30
CA TYR A 186 -3.52 6.34 -4.71
C TYR A 186 -3.28 6.14 -3.22
N CYS A 187 -2.28 6.83 -2.72
CA CYS A 187 -2.02 7.04 -1.32
C CYS A 187 -1.75 8.52 -1.05
N LEU A 188 -1.78 8.90 0.20
CA LEU A 188 -1.55 10.27 0.64
C LEU A 188 -0.29 10.35 1.51
N VAL A 189 0.44 11.45 1.37
CA VAL A 189 1.48 11.85 2.33
C VAL A 189 1.15 13.24 2.84
N ILE A 190 1.01 13.35 4.17
CA ILE A 190 0.65 14.58 4.87
C ILE A 190 1.85 15.02 5.69
N THR A 191 2.32 16.24 5.45
CA THR A 191 3.52 16.81 6.09
C THR A 191 3.24 18.15 6.74
N GLY A 192 4.12 18.57 7.64
CA GLY A 192 4.08 19.87 8.29
C GLY A 192 4.41 21.05 7.38
#